data_23c014cb1f1ddd933a6c71b7ddc5a492
#
_entry.id   23c014cb1f1ddd933a6c71b7ddc5a492
#
_cell.length_a   1.000
_cell.length_b   1.000
_cell.length_c   1.000
_cell.angle_alpha   90.00
_cell.angle_beta   90.00
_cell.angle_gamma   90.00
#
_symmetry.space_group_name_H-M   'P 1'
#
loop_
_entity.id
_entity.type
_entity.pdbx_description
1 polymer ?
#
loop_
_entity_poly.entity_id
_entity_poly.type
_entity_poly.pdbx_seq_one_letter_code
_entity_poly.pdbx_strand_id
1 'polypeptide(L)'
;KHFPPSGQLPDSLFFSMPQYNTWIELMYNQNQEDILKYADNIMKNNFPVGVFMVDDNWQKYYGNFDFKPERFPDPKGMIDRLHKDGFRIMLWICPFVSPDSPEFRELQQKGYLIKKKGTKQAAIIPWWNGYSACYDLSNPAAAEHLKKQLRNMQEQYGVDGFKFDAGDIGHYNDPTLEFYDKAATSVDMCEYWAKIGLDFPFNEYRAGWKMGGQALVQRLGDKDYSWNAVGLLIPDMIAAGLLGYAYACPDMIGGGQFGSFLGVDQTKLDQELIVRSCQVHTLMPMMQFSVAPWRILDEKHLAICRDYAHLHEKMGGYILEQARHSAETGEPILRHMEYAFPHQGFIDCKDQFMLGDKYLVAPIVTKGHKRKVMLPKGQWKDDTGK
;
A
#
# COMPACT_ATOMS: atom_id res chain seq x y z
N LYS A 1 -2.53 13.83 -20.68
CA LYS A 1 -2.97 13.15 -21.90
C LYS A 1 -2.81 11.63 -21.82
N HIS A 2 -1.76 11.13 -21.17
CA HIS A 2 -1.45 9.69 -21.10
C HIS A 2 -2.18 8.97 -19.97
N PHE A 3 -2.44 9.68 -18.87
CA PHE A 3 -3.10 9.18 -17.67
C PHE A 3 -4.18 10.17 -17.25
N PRO A 4 -5.31 10.25 -17.99
CA PRO A 4 -6.37 11.19 -17.66
C PRO A 4 -6.98 10.85 -16.31
N PRO A 5 -7.27 11.85 -15.47
CA PRO A 5 -7.93 11.60 -14.20
C PRO A 5 -9.33 11.05 -14.42
N SER A 6 -9.73 10.11 -13.58
CA SER A 6 -11.04 9.44 -13.66
C SER A 6 -12.19 10.23 -13.04
N GLY A 7 -11.90 11.30 -12.31
CA GLY A 7 -12.86 12.00 -11.47
C GLY A 7 -13.25 11.25 -10.18
N GLN A 8 -12.61 10.10 -9.92
CA GLN A 8 -12.90 9.23 -8.79
C GLN A 8 -11.73 9.18 -7.81
N LEU A 9 -12.04 8.90 -6.54
CA LEU A 9 -11.08 8.72 -5.45
C LEU A 9 -11.24 7.33 -4.84
N PRO A 10 -10.17 6.72 -4.31
CA PRO A 10 -10.30 5.71 -3.28
C PRO A 10 -10.92 6.32 -2.00
N ASP A 11 -11.21 5.51 -1.00
CA ASP A 11 -11.85 6.00 0.22
C ASP A 11 -11.06 7.15 0.87
N SER A 12 -11.78 8.16 1.35
CA SER A 12 -11.19 9.39 1.91
C SER A 12 -10.35 9.15 3.17
N LEU A 13 -10.59 8.05 3.87
CA LEU A 13 -9.86 7.70 5.09
C LEU A 13 -8.37 7.49 4.83
N PHE A 14 -8.00 7.01 3.65
CA PHE A 14 -6.59 6.84 3.26
C PHE A 14 -5.77 8.14 3.30
N PHE A 15 -6.41 9.29 3.06
CA PHE A 15 -5.77 10.60 3.02
C PHE A 15 -5.81 11.34 4.35
N SER A 16 -6.66 10.91 5.26
CA SER A 16 -6.94 11.65 6.49
C SER A 16 -6.48 10.95 7.76
N MET A 17 -6.18 9.65 7.70
CA MET A 17 -5.79 8.86 8.85
C MET A 17 -4.60 7.96 8.52
N PRO A 18 -3.75 7.63 9.51
CA PRO A 18 -2.69 6.64 9.31
C PRO A 18 -3.25 5.25 8.97
N GLN A 19 -2.44 4.49 8.28
CA GLN A 19 -2.66 3.09 7.98
C GLN A 19 -1.74 2.23 8.86
N TYR A 20 -2.21 1.04 9.22
CA TYR A 20 -1.47 0.05 10.01
C TYR A 20 -1.51 -1.28 9.27
N ASN A 21 -0.34 -1.82 8.98
CA ASN A 21 -0.20 -3.07 8.23
C ASN A 21 0.55 -4.09 9.08
N THR A 22 0.03 -5.30 9.21
CA THR A 22 0.61 -6.32 10.07
C THR A 22 1.83 -7.02 9.47
N TRP A 23 2.26 -6.66 8.24
CA TRP A 23 3.33 -7.37 7.52
C TRP A 23 4.64 -7.50 8.32
N ILE A 24 5.28 -6.40 8.66
CA ILE A 24 6.58 -6.45 9.37
C ILE A 24 6.41 -6.89 10.83
N GLU A 25 5.29 -6.57 11.46
CA GLU A 25 5.09 -6.94 12.87
C GLU A 25 4.81 -8.42 13.06
N LEU A 26 3.97 -9.03 12.22
CA LEU A 26 3.55 -10.41 12.37
C LEU A 26 4.11 -11.33 11.28
N MET A 27 4.55 -10.78 10.15
CA MET A 27 5.05 -11.54 8.99
C MET A 27 4.04 -12.62 8.58
N TYR A 28 4.45 -13.87 8.46
CA TYR A 28 3.58 -15.00 8.16
C TYR A 28 2.81 -15.55 9.37
N ASN A 29 2.92 -14.89 10.53
CA ASN A 29 2.30 -15.32 11.79
C ASN A 29 0.96 -14.61 12.06
N GLN A 30 0.22 -14.28 11.02
CA GLN A 30 -1.09 -13.64 11.15
C GLN A 30 -2.02 -14.52 12.01
N ASN A 31 -2.56 -13.93 13.09
CA ASN A 31 -3.50 -14.59 13.99
C ASN A 31 -4.37 -13.55 14.71
N GLN A 32 -5.54 -13.98 15.15
CA GLN A 32 -6.54 -13.11 15.76
C GLN A 32 -6.03 -12.43 17.04
N GLU A 33 -5.32 -13.15 17.90
CA GLU A 33 -4.85 -12.62 19.19
C GLU A 33 -3.85 -11.47 18.99
N ASP A 34 -2.81 -11.68 18.18
CA ASP A 34 -1.78 -10.67 17.95
C ASP A 34 -2.29 -9.48 17.14
N ILE A 35 -3.25 -9.69 16.22
CA ILE A 35 -3.93 -8.61 15.50
C ILE A 35 -4.69 -7.71 16.47
N LEU A 36 -5.51 -8.29 17.35
CA LEU A 36 -6.25 -7.53 18.37
C LEU A 36 -5.29 -6.80 19.32
N LYS A 37 -4.22 -7.45 19.73
CA LYS A 37 -3.17 -6.85 20.57
C LYS A 37 -2.47 -5.68 19.87
N TYR A 38 -2.21 -5.78 18.56
CA TYR A 38 -1.64 -4.68 17.79
C TYR A 38 -2.59 -3.49 17.76
N ALA A 39 -3.87 -3.71 17.47
CA ALA A 39 -4.90 -2.68 17.47
C ALA A 39 -5.09 -2.03 18.86
N ASP A 40 -5.15 -2.83 19.92
CA ASP A 40 -5.24 -2.33 21.30
C ASP A 40 -4.03 -1.42 21.65
N ASN A 41 -2.84 -1.78 21.18
CA ASN A 41 -1.63 -0.97 21.42
C ASN A 41 -1.62 0.33 20.61
N ILE A 42 -2.21 0.39 19.40
CA ILE A 42 -2.41 1.66 18.68
C ILE A 42 -3.16 2.64 19.58
N MET A 43 -4.31 2.22 20.11
CA MET A 43 -5.17 3.04 20.96
C MET A 43 -4.50 3.37 22.30
N LYS A 44 -3.90 2.37 22.95
CA LYS A 44 -3.21 2.54 24.24
C LYS A 44 -2.07 3.55 24.17
N ASN A 45 -1.36 3.62 23.06
CA ASN A 45 -0.28 4.57 22.83
C ASN A 45 -0.76 5.88 22.19
N ASN A 46 -2.09 6.07 22.12
CA ASN A 46 -2.73 7.29 21.61
C ASN A 46 -2.30 7.64 20.16
N PHE A 47 -2.18 6.64 19.30
CA PHE A 47 -2.07 6.86 17.87
C PHE A 47 -3.45 7.00 17.25
N PRO A 48 -3.63 7.83 16.19
CA PRO A 48 -4.91 7.96 15.51
C PRO A 48 -5.39 6.61 14.94
N VAL A 49 -6.67 6.33 15.06
CA VAL A 49 -7.30 5.13 14.48
C VAL A 49 -7.57 5.37 13.00
N GLY A 50 -7.33 4.39 12.15
CA GLY A 50 -7.49 4.53 10.71
C GLY A 50 -7.72 3.21 9.98
N VAL A 51 -6.99 2.97 8.90
CA VAL A 51 -7.08 1.72 8.12
C VAL A 51 -6.17 0.66 8.74
N PHE A 52 -6.70 -0.55 8.92
CA PHE A 52 -5.95 -1.69 9.45
C PHE A 52 -5.90 -2.81 8.41
N MET A 53 -4.70 -3.19 8.00
CA MET A 53 -4.45 -4.21 6.98
C MET A 53 -3.90 -5.48 7.62
N VAL A 54 -4.65 -6.58 7.50
CA VAL A 54 -4.17 -7.92 7.82
C VAL A 54 -3.45 -8.47 6.61
N ASP A 55 -2.14 -8.68 6.75
CA ASP A 55 -1.26 -9.05 5.65
C ASP A 55 -1.27 -10.56 5.35
N ASP A 56 -0.35 -11.03 4.50
CA ASP A 56 -0.28 -12.38 3.95
C ASP A 56 -0.39 -13.48 5.01
N ASN A 57 -0.98 -14.62 4.62
CA ASN A 57 -1.10 -15.85 5.39
C ASN A 57 -2.23 -15.90 6.45
N TRP A 58 -3.28 -15.06 6.31
CA TRP A 58 -4.50 -15.15 7.11
C TRP A 58 -5.43 -16.27 6.62
N GLN A 59 -5.45 -16.52 5.30
CA GLN A 59 -6.32 -17.46 4.60
C GLN A 59 -5.79 -18.90 4.68
N LYS A 60 -6.68 -19.90 4.53
CA LYS A 60 -6.31 -21.33 4.57
C LYS A 60 -5.17 -21.66 3.59
N TYR A 61 -5.31 -21.17 2.35
CA TYR A 61 -4.29 -21.25 1.29
C TYR A 61 -4.66 -20.25 0.19
N TYR A 62 -3.76 -19.98 -0.74
CA TYR A 62 -4.02 -19.01 -1.80
C TYR A 62 -5.15 -19.47 -2.72
N GLY A 63 -6.05 -18.55 -3.03
CA GLY A 63 -7.28 -18.81 -3.79
C GLY A 63 -8.47 -19.29 -2.95
N ASN A 64 -8.26 -19.61 -1.67
CA ASN A 64 -9.32 -19.79 -0.70
C ASN A 64 -9.57 -18.49 0.07
N PHE A 65 -10.81 -18.11 0.28
CA PHE A 65 -11.20 -16.86 0.93
C PHE A 65 -11.82 -17.07 2.31
N ASP A 66 -11.44 -18.16 3.01
CA ASP A 66 -11.78 -18.40 4.41
C ASP A 66 -10.56 -18.20 5.30
N PHE A 67 -10.77 -17.69 6.50
CA PHE A 67 -9.75 -17.60 7.52
C PHE A 67 -9.30 -19.00 7.98
N LYS A 68 -8.02 -19.13 8.37
CA LYS A 68 -7.49 -20.33 9.03
C LYS A 68 -8.13 -20.48 10.41
N PRO A 69 -8.98 -21.50 10.66
CA PRO A 69 -9.73 -21.58 11.91
C PRO A 69 -8.84 -21.77 13.14
N GLU A 70 -7.68 -22.42 12.98
CA GLU A 70 -6.70 -22.59 14.05
C GLU A 70 -6.00 -21.32 14.49
N ARG A 71 -6.02 -20.28 13.65
CA ARG A 71 -5.42 -18.96 13.93
C ARG A 71 -6.46 -17.86 14.13
N PHE A 72 -7.65 -18.06 13.59
CA PHE A 72 -8.77 -17.12 13.63
C PHE A 72 -10.03 -17.88 14.07
N PRO A 73 -10.17 -18.12 15.39
CA PRO A 73 -11.32 -18.87 15.91
C PRO A 73 -12.65 -18.12 15.74
N ASP A 74 -12.64 -16.80 15.72
CA ASP A 74 -13.83 -15.95 15.50
C ASP A 74 -13.46 -14.71 14.65
N PRO A 75 -13.26 -14.87 13.33
CA PRO A 75 -12.84 -13.77 12.47
C PRO A 75 -13.90 -12.68 12.35
N LYS A 76 -15.20 -13.03 12.38
CA LYS A 76 -16.28 -12.05 12.35
C LYS A 76 -16.29 -11.19 13.62
N GLY A 77 -16.19 -11.81 14.80
CA GLY A 77 -16.10 -11.09 16.06
C GLY A 77 -14.83 -10.22 16.16
N MET A 78 -13.68 -10.67 15.61
CA MET A 78 -12.49 -9.86 15.51
C MET A 78 -12.74 -8.58 14.68
N ILE A 79 -13.32 -8.71 13.50
CA ILE A 79 -13.60 -7.57 12.61
C ILE A 79 -14.63 -6.63 13.23
N ASP A 80 -15.72 -7.15 13.83
CA ASP A 80 -16.72 -6.36 14.53
C ASP A 80 -16.11 -5.57 15.70
N ARG A 81 -15.18 -6.18 16.43
CA ARG A 81 -14.43 -5.51 17.50
C ARG A 81 -13.58 -4.36 16.93
N LEU A 82 -12.82 -4.59 15.87
CA LEU A 82 -11.99 -3.57 15.23
C LEU A 82 -12.84 -2.42 14.67
N HIS A 83 -13.99 -2.71 14.07
CA HIS A 83 -14.94 -1.69 13.63
C HIS A 83 -15.48 -0.85 14.80
N LYS A 84 -15.84 -1.51 15.91
CA LYS A 84 -16.30 -0.82 17.14
C LYS A 84 -15.21 0.12 17.67
N ASP A 85 -13.95 -0.25 17.53
CA ASP A 85 -12.81 0.56 17.93
C ASP A 85 -12.48 1.67 16.91
N GLY A 86 -13.20 1.72 15.77
CA GLY A 86 -13.12 2.77 14.74
C GLY A 86 -12.24 2.45 13.54
N PHE A 87 -11.62 1.28 13.47
CA PHE A 87 -10.81 0.87 12.33
C PHE A 87 -11.64 0.50 11.11
N ARG A 88 -11.04 0.64 9.92
CA ARG A 88 -11.49 0.01 8.67
C ARG A 88 -10.54 -1.11 8.31
N ILE A 89 -11.08 -2.26 7.93
CA ILE A 89 -10.30 -3.50 7.82
C ILE A 89 -10.10 -3.89 6.37
N MET A 90 -8.84 -4.08 5.98
CA MET A 90 -8.45 -4.62 4.69
C MET A 90 -7.73 -5.96 4.88
N LEU A 91 -7.92 -6.87 3.93
CA LEU A 91 -7.22 -8.15 3.89
C LEU A 91 -6.28 -8.20 2.68
N TRP A 92 -5.09 -8.73 2.88
CA TRP A 92 -4.16 -9.04 1.81
C TRP A 92 -4.69 -10.15 0.91
N ILE A 93 -4.62 -9.96 -0.39
CA ILE A 93 -4.95 -10.96 -1.41
C ILE A 93 -3.95 -10.93 -2.56
N CYS A 94 -3.89 -12.03 -3.30
CA CYS A 94 -3.09 -12.15 -4.52
C CYS A 94 -3.89 -12.89 -5.61
N PRO A 95 -3.48 -12.82 -6.89
CA PRO A 95 -4.15 -13.53 -7.98
C PRO A 95 -3.77 -15.01 -8.05
N PHE A 96 -2.93 -15.49 -7.16
CA PHE A 96 -2.45 -16.88 -7.15
C PHE A 96 -3.41 -17.83 -6.47
N VAL A 97 -3.36 -19.10 -6.89
CA VAL A 97 -4.16 -20.22 -6.37
C VAL A 97 -3.24 -21.39 -6.05
N SER A 98 -3.27 -21.87 -4.82
CA SER A 98 -2.45 -23.00 -4.38
C SER A 98 -2.73 -24.24 -5.23
N PRO A 99 -1.70 -24.87 -5.80
CA PRO A 99 -1.90 -26.05 -6.63
C PRO A 99 -2.51 -27.18 -5.81
N ASP A 100 -3.27 -28.03 -6.50
CA ASP A 100 -3.92 -29.21 -5.94
C ASP A 100 -4.96 -28.95 -4.81
N SER A 101 -5.36 -27.68 -4.62
CA SER A 101 -6.47 -27.33 -3.74
C SER A 101 -7.83 -27.64 -4.38
N PRO A 102 -8.93 -27.72 -3.62
CA PRO A 102 -10.28 -27.81 -4.20
C PRO A 102 -10.58 -26.67 -5.17
N GLU A 103 -10.20 -25.44 -4.83
CA GLU A 103 -10.39 -24.26 -5.68
C GLU A 103 -9.58 -24.35 -6.96
N PHE A 104 -8.33 -24.86 -6.90
CA PHE A 104 -7.53 -25.08 -8.10
C PHE A 104 -8.25 -26.01 -9.08
N ARG A 105 -8.79 -27.14 -8.60
CA ARG A 105 -9.49 -28.12 -9.46
C ARG A 105 -10.75 -27.54 -10.05
N GLU A 106 -11.53 -26.81 -9.26
CA GLU A 106 -12.74 -26.13 -9.72
C GLU A 106 -12.44 -25.07 -10.78
N LEU A 107 -11.48 -24.16 -10.48
CA LEU A 107 -11.10 -23.06 -11.37
C LEU A 107 -10.46 -23.58 -12.67
N GLN A 108 -9.65 -24.65 -12.59
CA GLN A 108 -9.12 -25.31 -13.80
C GLN A 108 -10.24 -25.90 -14.64
N GLN A 109 -11.22 -26.57 -14.05
CA GLN A 109 -12.37 -27.14 -14.76
C GLN A 109 -13.21 -26.04 -15.44
N LYS A 110 -13.39 -24.88 -14.79
CA LYS A 110 -14.08 -23.71 -15.34
C LYS A 110 -13.26 -22.97 -16.39
N GLY A 111 -11.96 -23.25 -16.53
CA GLY A 111 -11.06 -22.52 -17.42
C GLY A 111 -10.75 -21.11 -16.95
N TYR A 112 -10.71 -20.87 -15.64
CA TYR A 112 -10.46 -19.57 -15.01
C TYR A 112 -9.00 -19.34 -14.62
N LEU A 113 -8.13 -20.32 -14.89
CA LEU A 113 -6.70 -20.22 -14.61
C LEU A 113 -5.91 -20.04 -15.91
N ILE A 114 -4.80 -19.31 -15.84
CA ILE A 114 -3.82 -19.20 -16.91
C ILE A 114 -3.38 -20.62 -17.30
N LYS A 115 -3.32 -20.92 -18.59
CA LYS A 115 -3.02 -22.26 -19.10
C LYS A 115 -1.58 -22.38 -19.55
N LYS A 116 -1.10 -23.61 -19.54
CA LYS A 116 0.09 -24.01 -20.28
C LYS A 116 -0.28 -24.07 -21.77
N LYS A 117 0.49 -23.37 -22.57
CA LYS A 117 0.26 -23.22 -24.02
C LYS A 117 -0.01 -24.54 -24.73
N GLY A 118 -1.06 -24.57 -25.53
CA GLY A 118 -1.47 -25.75 -26.30
C GLY A 118 -2.08 -26.87 -25.47
N THR A 119 -2.42 -26.62 -24.19
CA THR A 119 -3.05 -27.63 -23.32
C THR A 119 -4.30 -27.07 -22.63
N LYS A 120 -5.04 -27.94 -21.92
CA LYS A 120 -6.13 -27.55 -21.03
C LYS A 120 -5.67 -27.42 -19.56
N GLN A 121 -4.39 -27.71 -19.27
CA GLN A 121 -3.87 -27.70 -17.92
C GLN A 121 -3.54 -26.27 -17.49
N ALA A 122 -3.79 -25.95 -16.21
CA ALA A 122 -3.34 -24.73 -15.61
C ALA A 122 -1.81 -24.67 -15.62
N ALA A 123 -1.26 -23.50 -15.92
CA ALA A 123 0.16 -23.23 -15.78
C ALA A 123 0.49 -23.04 -14.29
N ILE A 124 1.68 -23.47 -13.91
CA ILE A 124 2.22 -23.28 -12.57
C ILE A 124 3.33 -22.25 -12.67
N ILE A 125 3.17 -21.13 -11.97
CA ILE A 125 4.00 -19.94 -12.06
C ILE A 125 4.83 -19.82 -10.78
N PRO A 126 6.16 -19.60 -10.87
CA PRO A 126 6.99 -19.32 -9.71
C PRO A 126 6.75 -17.89 -9.19
N TRP A 127 6.74 -17.72 -7.88
CA TRP A 127 6.67 -16.43 -7.19
C TRP A 127 7.34 -16.54 -5.82
N TRP A 128 7.37 -15.47 -5.01
CA TRP A 128 8.11 -15.49 -3.73
C TRP A 128 7.61 -16.51 -2.71
N ASN A 129 6.35 -16.95 -2.79
CA ASN A 129 5.80 -18.02 -1.93
C ASN A 129 5.75 -19.40 -2.65
N GLY A 130 6.69 -19.65 -3.57
CA GLY A 130 6.86 -20.93 -4.23
C GLY A 130 6.23 -21.00 -5.61
N TYR A 131 5.34 -21.97 -5.85
CA TYR A 131 4.74 -22.26 -7.15
C TYR A 131 3.22 -22.34 -7.02
N SER A 132 2.50 -21.59 -7.84
CA SER A 132 1.04 -21.53 -7.82
C SER A 132 0.45 -21.40 -9.21
N ALA A 133 -0.81 -21.80 -9.37
CA ALA A 133 -1.60 -21.34 -10.51
C ALA A 133 -1.98 -19.87 -10.33
N CYS A 134 -2.47 -19.24 -11.39
CA CYS A 134 -2.89 -17.84 -11.33
C CYS A 134 -4.24 -17.68 -12.04
N TYR A 135 -5.11 -16.83 -11.51
CA TYR A 135 -6.33 -16.44 -12.21
C TYR A 135 -6.01 -15.84 -13.58
N ASP A 136 -6.73 -16.28 -14.61
CA ASP A 136 -6.70 -15.65 -15.91
C ASP A 136 -7.71 -14.52 -15.97
N LEU A 137 -7.30 -13.33 -15.54
CA LEU A 137 -8.19 -12.16 -15.45
C LEU A 137 -8.46 -11.50 -16.83
N SER A 138 -7.83 -11.99 -17.90
CA SER A 138 -8.24 -11.69 -19.27
C SER A 138 -9.57 -12.37 -19.63
N ASN A 139 -10.00 -13.36 -18.82
CA ASN A 139 -11.30 -13.99 -18.91
C ASN A 139 -12.31 -13.22 -18.03
N PRO A 140 -13.31 -12.54 -18.62
CA PRO A 140 -14.28 -11.78 -17.83
C PRO A 140 -15.04 -12.62 -16.79
N ALA A 141 -15.28 -13.91 -17.08
CA ALA A 141 -15.95 -14.80 -16.16
C ALA A 141 -15.06 -15.15 -14.93
N ALA A 142 -13.76 -15.27 -15.12
CA ALA A 142 -12.80 -15.45 -14.04
C ALA A 142 -12.68 -14.19 -13.17
N ALA A 143 -12.63 -13.01 -13.80
CA ALA A 143 -12.60 -11.73 -13.10
C ALA A 143 -13.87 -11.54 -12.24
N GLU A 144 -15.06 -11.80 -12.80
CA GLU A 144 -16.31 -11.68 -12.04
C GLU A 144 -16.41 -12.74 -10.93
N HIS A 145 -15.91 -13.96 -11.16
CA HIS A 145 -15.83 -14.98 -10.12
C HIS A 145 -14.98 -14.50 -8.93
N LEU A 146 -13.79 -13.95 -9.18
CA LEU A 146 -12.94 -13.40 -8.12
C LEU A 146 -13.63 -12.24 -7.40
N LYS A 147 -14.19 -11.27 -8.12
CA LYS A 147 -14.93 -10.16 -7.51
C LYS A 147 -16.08 -10.65 -6.62
N LYS A 148 -16.79 -11.69 -7.05
CA LYS A 148 -17.84 -12.30 -6.24
C LYS A 148 -17.29 -12.89 -4.94
N GLN A 149 -16.14 -13.60 -4.98
CA GLN A 149 -15.51 -14.11 -3.76
C GLN A 149 -15.16 -12.97 -2.79
N LEU A 150 -14.62 -11.87 -3.31
CA LEU A 150 -14.28 -10.70 -2.49
C LEU A 150 -15.52 -10.03 -1.88
N ARG A 151 -16.61 -9.88 -2.65
CA ARG A 151 -17.88 -9.38 -2.10
C ARG A 151 -18.46 -10.31 -1.03
N ASN A 152 -18.37 -11.63 -1.22
CA ASN A 152 -18.77 -12.60 -0.20
C ASN A 152 -18.00 -12.40 1.11
N MET A 153 -16.69 -12.10 1.02
CA MET A 153 -15.88 -11.76 2.21
C MET A 153 -16.40 -10.52 2.93
N GLN A 154 -16.78 -9.49 2.18
CA GLN A 154 -17.37 -8.28 2.75
C GLN A 154 -18.72 -8.58 3.43
N GLU A 155 -19.57 -9.38 2.80
CA GLU A 155 -20.87 -9.77 3.34
C GLU A 155 -20.74 -10.69 4.58
N GLN A 156 -19.86 -11.67 4.53
CA GLN A 156 -19.70 -12.68 5.58
C GLN A 156 -18.99 -12.16 6.81
N TYR A 157 -17.89 -11.42 6.62
CA TYR A 157 -17.01 -11.02 7.72
C TYR A 157 -17.06 -9.51 8.00
N GLY A 158 -17.55 -8.71 7.07
CA GLY A 158 -17.61 -7.26 7.21
C GLY A 158 -16.32 -6.54 6.86
N VAL A 159 -15.36 -7.16 6.11
CA VAL A 159 -14.14 -6.48 5.66
C VAL A 159 -14.48 -5.30 4.74
N ASP A 160 -13.75 -4.19 4.89
CA ASP A 160 -14.01 -2.98 4.11
C ASP A 160 -13.36 -3.04 2.72
N GLY A 161 -12.23 -3.74 2.57
CA GLY A 161 -11.55 -3.87 1.30
C GLY A 161 -10.31 -4.75 1.32
N PHE A 162 -9.41 -4.54 0.34
CA PHE A 162 -8.34 -5.48 0.07
C PHE A 162 -7.03 -4.79 -0.32
N LYS A 163 -5.91 -5.35 0.19
CA LYS A 163 -4.57 -5.11 -0.32
C LYS A 163 -4.29 -6.13 -1.42
N PHE A 164 -4.26 -5.66 -2.66
CA PHE A 164 -4.02 -6.45 -3.86
C PHE A 164 -2.51 -6.55 -4.12
N ASP A 165 -1.92 -7.64 -3.72
CA ASP A 165 -0.48 -7.86 -3.87
C ASP A 165 -0.16 -8.79 -5.04
N ALA A 166 1.12 -8.92 -5.39
CA ALA A 166 1.56 -9.62 -6.59
C ALA A 166 0.94 -9.04 -7.87
N GLY A 167 0.78 -9.86 -8.92
CA GLY A 167 0.27 -9.37 -10.20
C GLY A 167 1.28 -8.56 -11.00
N ASP A 168 2.55 -8.59 -10.61
CA ASP A 168 3.66 -7.94 -11.32
C ASP A 168 3.81 -8.53 -12.74
N ILE A 169 4.18 -7.69 -13.69
CA ILE A 169 4.39 -8.06 -15.10
C ILE A 169 5.30 -9.29 -15.25
N GLY A 170 6.32 -9.40 -14.37
CA GLY A 170 7.28 -10.50 -14.37
C GLY A 170 6.67 -11.88 -14.21
N HIS A 171 5.53 -12.00 -13.51
CA HIS A 171 4.83 -13.27 -13.34
C HIS A 171 4.19 -13.81 -14.64
N TYR A 172 4.01 -12.95 -15.63
CA TYR A 172 3.29 -13.26 -16.87
C TYR A 172 4.19 -13.33 -18.12
N ASN A 173 5.52 -13.16 -17.95
CA ASN A 173 6.47 -13.07 -19.08
C ASN A 173 6.90 -14.42 -19.67
N ASP A 174 6.50 -15.55 -19.07
CA ASP A 174 6.87 -16.87 -19.58
C ASP A 174 6.12 -17.15 -20.92
N PRO A 175 6.84 -17.41 -22.03
CA PRO A 175 6.26 -17.65 -23.33
C PRO A 175 5.45 -18.96 -23.44
N THR A 176 5.53 -19.81 -22.41
CA THR A 176 4.73 -21.05 -22.32
C THR A 176 3.35 -20.81 -21.71
N LEU A 177 3.04 -19.60 -21.27
CA LEU A 177 1.72 -19.22 -20.77
C LEU A 177 0.76 -18.97 -21.94
N GLU A 178 -0.49 -19.29 -21.72
CA GLU A 178 -1.59 -19.03 -22.65
C GLU A 178 -2.74 -18.37 -21.88
N PHE A 179 -3.10 -17.16 -22.29
CA PHE A 179 -4.21 -16.40 -21.73
C PHE A 179 -5.51 -16.67 -22.50
N TYR A 180 -6.64 -16.43 -21.85
CA TYR A 180 -7.96 -16.50 -22.48
C TYR A 180 -8.06 -15.50 -23.65
N ASP A 181 -7.70 -14.25 -23.40
CA ASP A 181 -7.48 -13.27 -24.47
C ASP A 181 -6.13 -13.53 -25.14
N LYS A 182 -6.17 -14.04 -26.36
CA LYS A 182 -4.96 -14.39 -27.15
C LYS A 182 -4.13 -13.17 -27.55
N ALA A 183 -4.69 -11.98 -27.50
CA ALA A 183 -3.99 -10.74 -27.79
C ALA A 183 -3.35 -10.12 -26.53
N ALA A 184 -3.71 -10.59 -25.32
CA ALA A 184 -3.19 -10.06 -24.09
C ALA A 184 -1.69 -10.32 -23.92
N THR A 185 -0.99 -9.31 -23.47
CA THR A 185 0.42 -9.36 -23.07
C THR A 185 0.56 -9.45 -21.55
N SER A 186 1.78 -9.68 -21.05
CA SER A 186 2.07 -9.65 -19.62
C SER A 186 1.70 -8.31 -18.96
N VAL A 187 1.81 -7.22 -19.70
CA VAL A 187 1.42 -5.88 -19.27
C VAL A 187 -0.10 -5.78 -19.09
N ASP A 188 -0.87 -6.33 -20.04
CA ASP A 188 -2.32 -6.33 -19.97
C ASP A 188 -2.84 -7.19 -18.82
N MET A 189 -2.13 -8.29 -18.48
CA MET A 189 -2.47 -9.11 -17.31
C MET A 189 -2.31 -8.34 -16.00
N CYS A 190 -1.25 -7.53 -15.85
CA CYS A 190 -1.09 -6.62 -14.71
C CYS A 190 -2.22 -5.56 -14.66
N GLU A 191 -2.61 -5.02 -15.80
CA GLU A 191 -3.74 -4.08 -15.90
C GLU A 191 -5.08 -4.73 -15.52
N TYR A 192 -5.35 -5.97 -15.96
CA TYR A 192 -6.55 -6.71 -15.57
C TYR A 192 -6.61 -6.95 -14.05
N TRP A 193 -5.47 -7.27 -13.43
CA TRP A 193 -5.39 -7.39 -11.97
C TRP A 193 -5.75 -6.07 -11.28
N ALA A 194 -5.17 -4.97 -11.72
CA ALA A 194 -5.43 -3.66 -11.13
C ALA A 194 -6.91 -3.22 -11.30
N LYS A 195 -7.57 -3.58 -12.41
CA LYS A 195 -8.99 -3.28 -12.65
C LYS A 195 -9.95 -3.94 -11.65
N ILE A 196 -9.55 -5.03 -11.01
CA ILE A 196 -10.38 -5.68 -9.96
C ILE A 196 -10.66 -4.70 -8.82
N GLY A 197 -9.66 -3.93 -8.41
CA GLY A 197 -9.76 -3.01 -7.27
C GLY A 197 -10.64 -1.78 -7.50
N LEU A 198 -10.96 -1.45 -8.74
CA LEU A 198 -11.86 -0.34 -9.04
C LEU A 198 -13.28 -0.55 -8.46
N ASP A 199 -13.66 -1.80 -8.19
CA ASP A 199 -14.93 -2.14 -7.55
C ASP A 199 -14.92 -1.95 -6.03
N PHE A 200 -13.76 -1.67 -5.43
CA PHE A 200 -13.56 -1.61 -3.98
C PHE A 200 -12.93 -0.27 -3.57
N PRO A 201 -13.66 0.64 -2.89
CA PRO A 201 -13.12 1.93 -2.44
C PRO A 201 -11.92 1.81 -1.51
N PHE A 202 -11.89 0.76 -0.67
CA PHE A 202 -10.71 0.38 0.11
C PHE A 202 -9.88 -0.62 -0.70
N ASN A 203 -8.87 -0.12 -1.41
CA ASN A 203 -7.93 -0.91 -2.18
C ASN A 203 -6.51 -0.40 -1.98
N GLU A 204 -5.53 -1.28 -2.09
CA GLU A 204 -4.12 -0.93 -2.15
C GLU A 204 -3.41 -1.89 -3.10
N TYR A 205 -2.58 -1.35 -4.01
CA TYR A 205 -1.82 -2.11 -5.00
C TYR A 205 -0.31 -1.85 -4.87
N ARG A 206 0.50 -2.88 -5.14
CA ARG A 206 1.94 -2.72 -5.38
C ARG A 206 2.26 -2.61 -6.87
N ALA A 207 1.52 -3.29 -7.73
CA ALA A 207 1.71 -3.32 -9.16
C ALA A 207 0.48 -2.75 -9.87
N GLY A 208 0.67 -1.68 -10.61
CA GLY A 208 -0.37 -1.05 -11.42
C GLY A 208 0.22 -0.49 -12.69
N TRP A 209 -0.07 -1.09 -13.84
CA TRP A 209 0.38 -0.61 -15.13
C TRP A 209 -0.76 0.05 -15.88
N LYS A 210 -0.51 1.17 -16.54
CA LYS A 210 -1.51 1.97 -17.28
C LYS A 210 -2.71 2.46 -16.45
N MET A 211 -2.63 2.42 -15.13
CA MET A 211 -3.73 2.78 -14.22
C MET A 211 -3.57 4.16 -13.58
N GLY A 212 -2.63 4.96 -14.05
CA GLY A 212 -2.50 6.35 -13.60
C GLY A 212 -3.80 7.13 -13.81
N GLY A 213 -4.20 7.94 -12.84
CA GLY A 213 -5.45 8.69 -12.83
C GLY A 213 -6.69 7.90 -12.39
N GLN A 214 -6.57 6.60 -12.14
CA GLN A 214 -7.66 5.78 -11.61
C GLN A 214 -7.75 5.85 -10.07
N ALA A 215 -8.92 5.49 -9.52
CA ALA A 215 -9.19 5.49 -8.07
C ALA A 215 -8.55 4.29 -7.36
N LEU A 216 -7.23 4.16 -7.48
CA LEU A 216 -6.44 3.09 -6.89
C LEU A 216 -5.36 3.67 -5.98
N VAL A 217 -5.22 3.09 -4.78
CA VAL A 217 -4.09 3.36 -3.90
C VAL A 217 -2.87 2.58 -4.40
N GLN A 218 -1.79 3.30 -4.66
CA GLN A 218 -0.52 2.72 -5.06
C GLN A 218 0.46 2.77 -3.88
N ARG A 219 0.75 1.63 -3.25
CA ARG A 219 1.88 1.52 -2.35
C ARG A 219 3.12 1.22 -3.17
N LEU A 220 4.14 2.05 -3.02
CA LEU A 220 5.42 1.84 -3.71
C LEU A 220 6.12 0.59 -3.17
N GLY A 221 7.08 0.06 -3.92
CA GLY A 221 7.78 -1.17 -3.59
C GLY A 221 8.48 -1.13 -2.23
N ASP A 222 8.54 -2.30 -1.59
CA ASP A 222 9.18 -2.51 -0.30
C ASP A 222 10.60 -1.97 -0.28
N LYS A 223 10.91 -1.12 0.69
CA LYS A 223 12.22 -0.50 0.88
C LYS A 223 12.96 -1.17 2.02
N ASP A 224 14.27 -1.21 1.88
CA ASP A 224 15.15 -1.65 2.95
C ASP A 224 15.09 -0.73 4.16
N TYR A 225 15.35 -1.28 5.32
CA TYR A 225 15.61 -0.50 6.52
C TYR A 225 16.99 0.17 6.42
N SER A 226 17.04 1.32 5.75
CA SER A 226 18.30 2.04 5.49
C SER A 226 18.07 3.54 5.27
N TRP A 227 19.10 4.34 5.55
CA TRP A 227 19.08 5.78 5.26
C TRP A 227 18.97 6.08 3.76
N ASN A 228 19.55 5.21 2.91
CA ASN A 228 19.37 5.34 1.46
C ASN A 228 17.89 5.21 1.07
N ALA A 229 17.19 4.26 1.65
CA ALA A 229 15.77 4.08 1.41
C ALA A 229 14.93 5.30 1.86
N VAL A 230 15.25 5.87 3.03
CA VAL A 230 14.60 7.12 3.48
C VAL A 230 14.83 8.26 2.50
N GLY A 231 16.04 8.38 1.92
CA GLY A 231 16.37 9.38 0.90
C GLY A 231 15.63 9.19 -0.42
N LEU A 232 15.15 7.99 -0.73
CA LEU A 232 14.41 7.67 -1.95
C LEU A 232 12.89 7.90 -1.82
N LEU A 233 12.33 8.07 -0.62
CA LEU A 233 10.89 8.24 -0.42
C LEU A 233 10.32 9.41 -1.23
N ILE A 234 10.96 10.58 -1.19
CA ILE A 234 10.48 11.78 -1.88
C ILE A 234 10.59 11.65 -3.40
N PRO A 235 11.77 11.29 -3.99
CA PRO A 235 11.89 11.16 -5.45
C PRO A 235 10.94 10.11 -6.04
N ASP A 236 10.76 8.97 -5.37
CA ASP A 236 9.87 7.90 -5.84
C ASP A 236 8.40 8.35 -5.84
N MET A 237 7.98 9.04 -4.78
CA MET A 237 6.62 9.59 -4.69
C MET A 237 6.33 10.67 -5.73
N ILE A 238 7.31 11.53 -6.01
CA ILE A 238 7.20 12.54 -7.08
C ILE A 238 7.09 11.84 -8.44
N ALA A 239 7.93 10.83 -8.70
CA ALA A 239 7.87 10.06 -9.93
C ALA A 239 6.50 9.37 -10.12
N ALA A 240 5.96 8.76 -9.07
CA ALA A 240 4.63 8.15 -9.09
C ALA A 240 3.55 9.19 -9.44
N GLY A 241 3.57 10.35 -8.80
CA GLY A 241 2.62 11.43 -9.08
C GLY A 241 2.68 11.94 -10.53
N LEU A 242 3.89 12.09 -11.10
CA LEU A 242 4.09 12.49 -12.51
C LEU A 242 3.58 11.44 -13.50
N LEU A 243 3.53 10.16 -13.11
CA LEU A 243 2.95 9.06 -13.88
C LEU A 243 1.42 8.91 -13.67
N GLY A 244 0.81 9.83 -12.91
CA GLY A 244 -0.63 9.83 -12.63
C GLY A 244 -1.04 8.98 -11.41
N TYR A 245 -0.08 8.41 -10.67
CA TYR A 245 -0.35 7.69 -9.41
C TYR A 245 -0.29 8.65 -8.23
N ALA A 246 -1.24 9.60 -8.20
CA ALA A 246 -1.29 10.63 -7.16
C ALA A 246 -1.70 10.08 -5.79
N TYR A 247 -2.48 8.99 -5.77
CA TYR A 247 -2.96 8.35 -4.53
C TYR A 247 -1.97 7.29 -4.08
N ALA A 248 -0.77 7.73 -3.73
CA ALA A 248 0.33 6.84 -3.41
C ALA A 248 0.72 6.88 -1.93
N CYS A 249 1.15 5.72 -1.44
CA CYS A 249 1.82 5.54 -0.17
C CYS A 249 3.30 5.21 -0.44
N PRO A 250 4.26 5.90 0.20
CA PRO A 250 5.68 5.73 -0.13
C PRO A 250 6.26 4.35 0.24
N ASP A 251 5.69 3.67 1.19
CA ASP A 251 5.95 2.35 1.76
C ASP A 251 5.53 2.34 3.23
N MET A 252 5.95 1.36 4.00
CA MET A 252 5.79 1.28 5.45
C MET A 252 6.89 2.08 6.15
N ILE A 253 6.56 2.72 7.27
CA ILE A 253 7.54 3.46 8.09
C ILE A 253 8.62 2.50 8.58
N GLY A 254 9.88 2.84 8.30
CA GLY A 254 11.04 2.00 8.55
C GLY A 254 11.38 1.02 7.41
N GLY A 255 10.51 0.89 6.42
CA GLY A 255 10.64 0.00 5.27
C GLY A 255 9.79 -1.26 5.35
N GLY A 256 9.35 -1.75 4.20
CA GLY A 256 8.51 -2.95 4.04
C GLY A 256 9.26 -4.20 3.63
N GLN A 257 10.59 -4.12 3.42
CA GLN A 257 11.37 -5.25 2.95
C GLN A 257 11.54 -6.31 4.05
N PHE A 258 10.92 -7.45 3.85
CA PHE A 258 10.93 -8.59 4.78
C PHE A 258 12.33 -8.99 5.23
N GLY A 259 13.28 -9.10 4.30
CA GLY A 259 14.66 -9.49 4.58
C GLY A 259 15.41 -8.57 5.52
N SER A 260 15.04 -7.29 5.58
CA SER A 260 15.66 -6.30 6.47
C SER A 260 15.35 -6.54 7.95
N PHE A 261 14.28 -7.29 8.25
CA PHE A 261 13.81 -7.53 9.62
C PHE A 261 13.96 -9.00 10.08
N LEU A 262 14.39 -9.90 9.19
CA LEU A 262 14.67 -11.30 9.54
C LEU A 262 15.90 -11.41 10.44
N GLY A 263 15.71 -12.00 11.63
CA GLY A 263 16.81 -12.27 12.57
C GLY A 263 17.49 -11.01 13.13
N VAL A 264 16.93 -9.83 12.89
CA VAL A 264 17.43 -8.58 13.45
C VAL A 264 17.02 -8.47 14.92
N ASP A 265 17.99 -8.16 15.77
CA ASP A 265 17.70 -7.72 17.14
C ASP A 265 17.04 -6.33 17.09
N GLN A 266 15.73 -6.33 17.20
CA GLN A 266 14.91 -5.12 17.05
C GLN A 266 15.21 -4.08 18.13
N THR A 267 15.82 -4.47 19.25
CA THR A 267 16.28 -3.53 20.30
C THR A 267 17.49 -2.72 19.88
N LYS A 268 18.17 -3.12 18.79
CA LYS A 268 19.35 -2.45 18.24
C LYS A 268 19.06 -1.65 16.96
N LEU A 269 17.79 -1.51 16.60
CA LEU A 269 17.42 -0.68 15.45
C LEU A 269 17.81 0.79 15.67
N ASP A 270 18.20 1.46 14.59
CA ASP A 270 18.46 2.91 14.60
C ASP A 270 17.13 3.66 14.76
N GLN A 271 16.78 4.04 15.98
CA GLN A 271 15.52 4.72 16.29
C GLN A 271 15.39 6.06 15.56
N GLU A 272 16.50 6.76 15.29
CA GLU A 272 16.50 7.99 14.52
C GLU A 272 15.99 7.72 13.08
N LEU A 273 16.38 6.60 12.46
CA LEU A 273 15.91 6.24 11.13
C LEU A 273 14.38 6.05 11.11
N ILE A 274 13.83 5.34 12.10
CA ILE A 274 12.37 5.17 12.21
C ILE A 274 11.66 6.52 12.34
N VAL A 275 12.17 7.39 13.22
CA VAL A 275 11.59 8.73 13.41
C VAL A 275 11.66 9.55 12.13
N ARG A 276 12.80 9.56 11.41
CA ARG A 276 12.91 10.33 10.16
C ARG A 276 12.04 9.74 9.06
N SER A 277 11.96 8.42 8.95
CA SER A 277 11.00 7.76 8.06
C SER A 277 9.57 8.21 8.37
N CYS A 278 9.15 8.17 9.64
CA CYS A 278 7.85 8.64 10.09
C CYS A 278 7.59 10.10 9.69
N GLN A 279 8.55 10.99 9.92
CA GLN A 279 8.47 12.41 9.58
C GLN A 279 8.33 12.65 8.07
N VAL A 280 9.01 11.88 7.24
CA VAL A 280 8.87 11.97 5.78
C VAL A 280 7.46 11.54 5.35
N HIS A 281 6.92 10.45 5.93
CA HIS A 281 5.57 9.96 5.61
C HIS A 281 4.46 10.92 6.03
N THR A 282 4.66 11.73 7.04
CA THR A 282 3.61 12.55 7.68
C THR A 282 2.89 13.48 6.71
N LEU A 283 3.59 14.11 5.78
CA LEU A 283 3.01 15.02 4.79
C LEU A 283 3.02 14.44 3.36
N MET A 284 3.05 13.11 3.27
CA MET A 284 2.72 12.36 2.05
C MET A 284 1.21 12.17 1.93
N PRO A 285 0.67 11.79 0.76
CA PRO A 285 -0.75 11.53 0.60
C PRO A 285 -1.27 10.47 1.58
N MET A 286 -0.43 9.50 1.93
CA MET A 286 -0.73 8.41 2.86
C MET A 286 0.45 8.13 3.77
N MET A 287 0.15 7.64 4.98
CA MET A 287 1.12 7.30 6.01
C MET A 287 0.82 5.90 6.53
N GLN A 288 1.77 4.96 6.44
CA GLN A 288 1.55 3.56 6.80
C GLN A 288 2.60 3.08 7.81
N PHE A 289 2.13 2.56 8.96
CA PHE A 289 2.95 1.85 9.93
C PHE A 289 2.89 0.34 9.66
N SER A 290 3.96 -0.38 9.99
CA SER A 290 3.96 -1.84 10.01
C SER A 290 4.68 -2.37 11.23
N VAL A 291 6.00 -2.15 11.37
CA VAL A 291 6.67 -2.44 12.64
C VAL A 291 6.04 -1.60 13.75
N ALA A 292 5.70 -2.22 14.86
CA ALA A 292 5.03 -1.55 15.98
C ALA A 292 5.97 -0.55 16.68
N PRO A 293 5.73 0.78 16.58
CA PRO A 293 6.62 1.78 17.15
C PRO A 293 6.84 1.61 18.65
N TRP A 294 5.78 1.28 19.40
CA TRP A 294 5.81 1.07 20.85
C TRP A 294 6.64 -0.14 21.30
N ARG A 295 6.97 -1.06 20.39
CA ARG A 295 7.83 -2.22 20.68
C ARG A 295 9.31 -1.92 20.48
N ILE A 296 9.63 -1.01 19.55
CA ILE A 296 11.01 -0.79 19.09
C ILE A 296 11.60 0.56 19.49
N LEU A 297 10.77 1.52 19.90
CA LEU A 297 11.21 2.85 20.25
C LEU A 297 11.16 3.07 21.78
N ASP A 298 12.10 3.87 22.29
CA ASP A 298 11.96 4.45 23.62
C ASP A 298 10.85 5.52 23.65
N GLU A 299 10.43 5.93 24.85
CA GLU A 299 9.30 6.85 25.02
C GLU A 299 9.48 8.18 24.29
N LYS A 300 10.71 8.71 24.24
CA LYS A 300 10.99 9.98 23.55
C LYS A 300 10.77 9.85 22.03
N HIS A 301 11.29 8.81 21.41
CA HIS A 301 11.14 8.58 19.96
C HIS A 301 9.72 8.15 19.60
N LEU A 302 9.08 7.38 20.48
CA LEU A 302 7.67 7.00 20.34
C LEU A 302 6.75 8.23 20.37
N ALA A 303 6.97 9.15 21.31
CA ALA A 303 6.22 10.40 21.40
C ALA A 303 6.33 11.22 20.11
N ILE A 304 7.52 11.31 19.51
CA ILE A 304 7.70 12.00 18.24
C ILE A 304 6.85 11.33 17.13
N CYS A 305 6.92 10.01 16.97
CA CYS A 305 6.14 9.31 15.96
C CYS A 305 4.63 9.49 16.18
N ARG A 306 4.15 9.47 17.41
CA ARG A 306 2.75 9.74 17.76
C ARG A 306 2.34 11.17 17.38
N ASP A 307 3.15 12.18 17.73
CA ASP A 307 2.85 13.58 17.39
C ASP A 307 2.80 13.79 15.87
N TYR A 308 3.66 13.13 15.11
CA TYR A 308 3.67 13.18 13.65
C TYR A 308 2.50 12.40 13.03
N ALA A 309 2.02 11.32 13.65
CA ALA A 309 0.78 10.66 13.24
C ALA A 309 -0.43 11.58 13.43
N HIS A 310 -0.52 12.30 14.54
CA HIS A 310 -1.55 13.33 14.76
C HIS A 310 -1.39 14.54 13.84
N LEU A 311 -0.17 14.90 13.44
CA LEU A 311 0.03 15.92 12.42
C LEU A 311 -0.53 15.49 11.05
N HIS A 312 -0.35 14.22 10.67
CA HIS A 312 -0.97 13.67 9.47
C HIS A 312 -2.50 13.78 9.53
N GLU A 313 -3.11 13.34 10.64
CA GLU A 313 -4.56 13.49 10.89
C GLU A 313 -5.00 14.95 10.77
N LYS A 314 -4.31 15.87 11.43
CA LYS A 314 -4.58 17.32 11.37
C LYS A 314 -4.52 17.87 9.94
N MET A 315 -3.59 17.39 9.14
CA MET A 315 -3.40 17.80 7.73
C MET A 315 -4.31 17.04 6.77
N GLY A 316 -4.99 16.00 7.23
CA GLY A 316 -5.81 15.10 6.40
C GLY A 316 -6.87 15.83 5.57
N GLY A 317 -7.50 16.86 6.11
CA GLY A 317 -8.46 17.68 5.37
C GLY A 317 -7.83 18.36 4.15
N TYR A 318 -6.63 18.91 4.30
CA TYR A 318 -5.89 19.53 3.19
C TYR A 318 -5.37 18.49 2.18
N ILE A 319 -4.84 17.38 2.67
CA ILE A 319 -4.39 16.28 1.80
C ILE A 319 -5.56 15.75 0.95
N LEU A 320 -6.74 15.57 1.56
CA LEU A 320 -7.95 15.15 0.85
C LEU A 320 -8.43 16.20 -0.17
N GLU A 321 -8.31 17.50 0.14
CA GLU A 321 -8.57 18.58 -0.81
C GLU A 321 -7.68 18.44 -2.04
N GLN A 322 -6.36 18.19 -1.84
CA GLN A 322 -5.42 17.99 -2.94
C GLN A 322 -5.71 16.70 -3.73
N ALA A 323 -6.16 15.64 -3.06
CA ALA A 323 -6.57 14.42 -3.74
C ALA A 323 -7.80 14.63 -4.63
N ARG A 324 -8.80 15.39 -4.17
CA ARG A 324 -9.97 15.78 -4.99
C ARG A 324 -9.55 16.63 -6.20
N HIS A 325 -8.68 17.61 -5.98
CA HIS A 325 -8.12 18.41 -7.07
C HIS A 325 -7.38 17.53 -8.10
N SER A 326 -6.59 16.56 -7.63
CA SER A 326 -5.92 15.60 -8.51
C SER A 326 -6.90 14.72 -9.29
N ALA A 327 -8.02 14.29 -8.67
CA ALA A 327 -9.05 13.50 -9.34
C ALA A 327 -9.71 14.25 -10.50
N GLU A 328 -9.83 15.57 -10.41
CA GLU A 328 -10.44 16.42 -11.43
C GLU A 328 -9.45 16.84 -12.52
N THR A 329 -8.21 17.15 -12.13
CA THR A 329 -7.24 17.82 -13.01
C THR A 329 -6.10 16.95 -13.47
N GLY A 330 -5.75 15.89 -12.72
CA GLY A 330 -4.55 15.08 -12.88
C GLY A 330 -3.29 15.72 -12.28
N GLU A 331 -3.41 16.88 -11.60
CA GLU A 331 -2.27 17.51 -10.92
C GLU A 331 -1.78 16.61 -9.76
N PRO A 332 -0.45 16.38 -9.63
CA PRO A 332 0.07 15.57 -8.54
C PRO A 332 -0.12 16.24 -7.18
N ILE A 333 -0.39 15.44 -6.16
CA ILE A 333 -0.51 15.93 -4.77
C ILE A 333 0.85 16.39 -4.26
N LEU A 334 1.91 15.59 -4.48
CA LEU A 334 3.29 15.99 -4.26
C LEU A 334 3.88 16.55 -5.55
N ARG A 335 4.44 17.75 -5.48
CA ARG A 335 5.01 18.42 -6.65
C ARG A 335 6.51 18.62 -6.46
N HIS A 336 7.28 18.23 -7.47
CA HIS A 336 8.70 18.55 -7.52
C HIS A 336 8.91 20.06 -7.47
N MET A 337 9.97 20.52 -6.80
CA MET A 337 10.23 21.95 -6.66
C MET A 337 10.41 22.65 -8.01
N GLU A 338 11.06 22.03 -9.00
CA GLU A 338 11.20 22.60 -10.35
C GLU A 338 9.86 22.61 -11.12
N TYR A 339 8.94 21.66 -10.83
CA TYR A 339 7.59 21.68 -11.39
C TYR A 339 6.77 22.86 -10.86
N ALA A 340 6.84 23.11 -9.55
CA ALA A 340 6.11 24.20 -8.91
C ALA A 340 6.75 25.58 -9.16
N PHE A 341 8.09 25.65 -9.25
CA PHE A 341 8.88 26.88 -9.39
C PHE A 341 9.94 26.72 -10.48
N PRO A 342 9.54 26.69 -11.76
CA PRO A 342 10.45 26.44 -12.86
C PRO A 342 11.54 27.50 -12.98
N HIS A 343 12.72 27.05 -13.38
CA HIS A 343 13.90 27.91 -13.63
C HIS A 343 14.43 28.69 -12.42
N GLN A 344 14.19 28.17 -11.20
CA GLN A 344 14.73 28.74 -9.96
C GLN A 344 15.86 27.89 -9.35
N GLY A 345 16.39 26.90 -10.09
CA GLY A 345 17.53 26.08 -9.67
C GLY A 345 17.16 24.85 -8.87
N PHE A 346 15.94 24.33 -9.01
CA PHE A 346 15.45 23.19 -8.27
C PHE A 346 15.54 21.85 -9.00
N ILE A 347 16.13 21.81 -10.20
CA ILE A 347 16.15 20.62 -11.05
C ILE A 347 16.74 19.37 -10.34
N ASP A 348 17.74 19.56 -9.48
CA ASP A 348 18.40 18.51 -8.72
C ASP A 348 17.86 18.34 -7.29
N CYS A 349 16.78 19.03 -6.93
CA CYS A 349 16.21 19.01 -5.60
C CYS A 349 15.45 17.70 -5.35
N LYS A 350 15.98 16.83 -4.47
CA LYS A 350 15.44 15.48 -4.21
C LYS A 350 14.90 15.29 -2.79
N ASP A 351 15.07 16.29 -1.92
CA ASP A 351 14.85 16.14 -0.49
C ASP A 351 13.84 17.15 0.08
N GLN A 352 13.11 17.85 -0.79
CA GLN A 352 11.98 18.70 -0.46
C GLN A 352 10.98 18.74 -1.61
N PHE A 353 9.72 19.07 -1.31
CA PHE A 353 8.62 19.09 -2.27
C PHE A 353 7.55 20.10 -1.86
N MET A 354 6.65 20.41 -2.79
CA MET A 354 5.41 21.10 -2.46
C MET A 354 4.29 20.07 -2.22
N LEU A 355 3.60 20.20 -1.09
CA LEU A 355 2.33 19.53 -0.86
C LEU A 355 1.23 20.48 -1.33
N GLY A 356 0.62 20.16 -2.48
CA GLY A 356 -0.27 21.07 -3.19
C GLY A 356 0.41 22.41 -3.48
N ASP A 357 -0.35 23.50 -3.33
CA ASP A 357 0.11 24.85 -3.62
C ASP A 357 0.61 25.63 -2.37
N LYS A 358 0.34 25.11 -1.16
CA LYS A 358 0.50 25.90 0.06
C LYS A 358 1.74 25.57 0.88
N TYR A 359 2.14 24.30 0.94
CA TYR A 359 3.15 23.86 1.90
C TYR A 359 4.42 23.37 1.21
N LEU A 360 5.54 24.02 1.51
CA LEU A 360 6.86 23.50 1.22
C LEU A 360 7.27 22.57 2.35
N VAL A 361 7.54 21.32 2.00
CA VAL A 361 7.88 20.25 2.94
C VAL A 361 9.34 19.86 2.75
N ALA A 362 10.13 19.96 3.81
CA ALA A 362 11.56 19.77 3.75
C ALA A 362 12.05 18.91 4.94
N PRO A 363 11.73 17.61 4.98
CA PRO A 363 12.12 16.73 6.09
C PRO A 363 13.62 16.43 6.06
N ILE A 364 14.17 15.96 7.16
CA ILE A 364 15.52 15.43 7.20
C ILE A 364 15.50 13.99 6.70
N VAL A 365 16.18 13.72 5.60
CA VAL A 365 16.22 12.40 4.92
C VAL A 365 17.57 11.68 5.08
N THR A 366 18.47 12.23 5.87
CA THR A 366 19.78 11.66 6.20
C THR A 366 19.98 11.69 7.71
N LYS A 367 20.90 10.87 8.23
CA LYS A 367 21.23 10.90 9.66
C LYS A 367 21.73 12.27 10.08
N GLY A 368 21.12 12.84 11.14
CA GLY A 368 21.50 14.15 11.69
C GLY A 368 20.30 15.03 12.05
N HIS A 369 20.61 16.25 12.53
CA HIS A 369 19.63 17.16 13.12
C HIS A 369 19.48 18.48 12.38
N LYS A 370 20.15 18.68 11.25
CA LYS A 370 20.13 19.94 10.49
C LYS A 370 20.12 19.65 9.00
N ARG A 371 19.43 20.50 8.26
CA ARG A 371 19.47 20.51 6.79
C ARG A 371 19.42 21.95 6.27
N LYS A 372 19.83 22.15 5.02
CA LYS A 372 19.56 23.36 4.28
C LYS A 372 18.22 23.22 3.57
N VAL A 373 17.40 24.26 3.57
CA VAL A 373 16.16 24.35 2.82
C VAL A 373 16.35 25.41 1.73
N MET A 374 16.05 25.06 0.50
CA MET A 374 16.05 25.99 -0.63
C MET A 374 14.66 26.60 -0.73
N LEU A 375 14.54 27.90 -0.51
CA LEU A 375 13.28 28.63 -0.63
C LEU A 375 13.14 29.23 -2.02
N PRO A 376 12.01 29.04 -2.71
CA PRO A 376 11.69 29.76 -3.93
C PRO A 376 11.56 31.27 -3.68
N LYS A 377 11.63 32.06 -4.74
CA LYS A 377 11.35 33.49 -4.65
C LYS A 377 9.95 33.71 -4.07
N GLY A 378 9.84 34.62 -3.10
CA GLY A 378 8.59 34.94 -2.43
C GLY A 378 8.74 35.16 -0.94
N GLN A 379 7.62 35.24 -0.24
CA GLN A 379 7.60 35.31 1.22
C GLN A 379 7.13 33.97 1.78
N TRP A 380 7.93 33.43 2.67
CA TRP A 380 7.67 32.15 3.32
C TRP A 380 7.61 32.34 4.83
N LYS A 381 6.77 31.58 5.48
CA LYS A 381 6.72 31.51 6.93
C LYS A 381 6.95 30.06 7.35
N ASP A 382 7.72 29.84 8.39
CA ASP A 382 7.83 28.53 9.00
C ASP A 382 6.57 28.17 9.82
N ASP A 383 6.52 26.96 10.36
CA ASP A 383 5.41 26.48 11.20
C ASP A 383 5.25 27.27 12.52
N THR A 384 6.26 28.06 12.92
CA THR A 384 6.19 28.99 14.05
C THR A 384 5.69 30.38 13.66
N GLY A 385 5.47 30.63 12.37
CA GLY A 385 4.98 31.91 11.81
C GLY A 385 6.07 32.97 11.59
N LYS A 386 7.36 32.57 11.65
CA LYS A 386 8.50 33.45 11.39
C LYS A 386 8.85 33.49 9.91
#